data_9812d00a7daa13513892ba353a34b870
#
_entry.id   9812d00a7daa13513892ba353a34b870
#
_cell.length_a   1.000
_cell.length_b   1.000
_cell.length_c   1.000
_cell.angle_alpha   90.00
_cell.angle_beta   90.00
_cell.angle_gamma   90.00
#
_symmetry.space_group_name_H-M   'P 1'
#
loop_
_entity.id
_entity.type
_entity.pdbx_description
1 polymer ?
#
loop_
_entity_poly.entity_id
_entity_poly.type
_entity_poly.pdbx_seq_one_letter_code
_entity_poly.pdbx_strand_id
1 'polypeptide(L)'
;PLLKGNQTTWPNRTLVTETKVKKRSQMYASAAIMTEQWRLVDKGEELYDIEKDPGQKQDLAPSHPQVVEQLQSDYQAWYQSVEEGFLPINRIVIGSPKENPTRITCMDVYPVEGAKPGKIVWNQSHVLKGNRNHGKWLLEVEESGNYEFALSRWPRESGLSFSESPHKAQKRSYSEAQLIIDGILQKQSVNPRDKQVRFFAKLAKGPLELEALLFEKSSEVTSAYYVEILKKR
;
A
#
# COMPACT_ATOMS: atom_id res chain seq x y z
N PRO A 1 2.22 -27.06 14.53
CA PRO A 1 2.43 -27.89 15.73
C PRO A 1 1.85 -27.22 16.96
N LEU A 2 2.19 -25.94 17.29
CA LEU A 2 1.69 -25.22 18.48
C LEU A 2 0.17 -25.11 18.52
N LEU A 3 -0.46 -24.73 17.43
CA LEU A 3 -1.93 -24.62 17.31
C LEU A 3 -2.66 -25.97 17.46
N LYS A 4 -1.92 -27.09 17.34
CA LYS A 4 -2.44 -28.45 17.56
C LYS A 4 -2.13 -28.98 18.95
N GLY A 5 -1.63 -28.14 19.87
CA GLY A 5 -1.28 -28.53 21.24
C GLY A 5 0.00 -29.39 21.37
N ASN A 6 0.74 -29.58 20.31
CA ASN A 6 2.01 -30.30 20.39
C ASN A 6 3.06 -29.39 21.03
N GLN A 7 3.53 -29.75 22.20
CA GLN A 7 4.67 -29.08 22.83
C GLN A 7 5.93 -29.42 22.04
N THR A 8 6.40 -28.43 21.28
CA THR A 8 7.73 -28.47 20.65
C THR A 8 8.58 -27.39 21.28
N THR A 9 9.83 -27.69 21.53
CA THR A 9 10.81 -26.68 21.93
C THR A 9 10.87 -25.62 20.82
N TRP A 10 10.48 -24.40 21.17
CA TRP A 10 10.53 -23.30 20.20
C TRP A 10 11.97 -22.78 20.15
N PRO A 11 12.60 -22.69 18.97
CA PRO A 11 13.96 -22.17 18.90
C PRO A 11 14.00 -20.69 19.28
N ASN A 12 15.01 -20.30 20.04
CA ASN A 12 15.30 -18.88 20.23
C ASN A 12 15.50 -18.23 18.88
N ARG A 13 14.85 -17.11 18.68
CA ARG A 13 14.93 -16.34 17.44
C ARG A 13 14.85 -14.85 17.71
N THR A 14 15.52 -14.08 16.88
CA THR A 14 15.36 -12.65 16.84
C THR A 14 14.27 -12.27 15.82
N LEU A 15 13.29 -11.50 16.25
CA LEU A 15 12.25 -10.95 15.39
C LEU A 15 12.55 -9.48 15.12
N VAL A 16 12.42 -9.08 13.89
CA VAL A 16 12.58 -7.68 13.49
C VAL A 16 11.27 -7.16 12.95
N THR A 17 10.84 -6.00 13.45
CA THR A 17 9.78 -5.21 12.84
C THR A 17 10.33 -3.86 12.45
N GLU A 18 10.03 -3.40 11.25
CA GLU A 18 10.46 -2.09 10.78
C GLU A 18 9.36 -1.43 9.97
N THR A 19 9.11 -0.14 10.24
CA THR A 19 8.17 0.66 9.46
C THR A 19 8.93 1.74 8.72
N LYS A 20 9.04 1.63 7.40
CA LYS A 20 9.72 2.63 6.57
C LYS A 20 8.73 3.72 6.12
N VAL A 21 8.79 4.88 6.78
CA VAL A 21 7.93 6.02 6.43
C VAL A 21 8.64 7.03 5.52
N LYS A 22 9.96 7.13 5.45
CA LYS A 22 10.66 8.29 4.82
C LYS A 22 11.81 7.92 3.94
N LYS A 23 12.51 7.15 3.69
CA LYS A 23 13.61 6.83 2.76
C LYS A 23 14.12 5.41 2.96
N ARG A 24 14.18 4.68 1.86
CA ARG A 24 14.61 3.27 1.82
C ARG A 24 16.05 3.00 2.31
N SER A 25 16.82 4.00 2.68
CA SER A 25 18.24 3.88 2.98
C SER A 25 18.63 4.16 4.42
N GLN A 26 17.68 4.30 5.33
CA GLN A 26 18.01 4.59 6.72
C GLN A 26 17.73 3.37 7.59
N MET A 27 18.79 2.66 7.96
CA MET A 27 18.74 1.57 8.95
C MET A 27 18.15 2.08 10.27
N TYR A 28 17.49 1.21 11.01
CA TYR A 28 16.85 1.47 12.32
C TYR A 28 15.75 2.56 12.34
N ALA A 29 15.30 3.07 11.19
CA ALA A 29 14.25 4.06 11.17
C ALA A 29 12.90 3.43 11.58
N SER A 30 12.53 3.50 12.85
CA SER A 30 11.35 2.88 13.46
C SER A 30 11.42 1.35 13.48
N ALA A 31 12.59 0.80 13.76
CA ALA A 31 12.79 -0.63 13.93
C ALA A 31 12.65 -1.04 15.41
N ALA A 32 12.15 -2.25 15.64
CA ALA A 32 12.24 -2.95 16.90
C ALA A 32 12.82 -4.34 16.66
N ILE A 33 13.85 -4.67 17.43
CA ILE A 33 14.52 -5.96 17.41
C ILE A 33 14.15 -6.68 18.71
N MET A 34 13.61 -7.87 18.61
CA MET A 34 12.98 -8.54 19.73
C MET A 34 13.43 -9.98 19.86
N THR A 35 13.72 -10.39 21.08
CA THR A 35 13.79 -11.79 21.50
C THR A 35 12.62 -12.09 22.45
N GLU A 36 12.63 -13.25 23.09
CA GLU A 36 11.64 -13.58 24.12
C GLU A 36 11.71 -12.61 25.31
N GLN A 37 12.91 -12.23 25.74
CA GLN A 37 13.15 -11.35 26.88
C GLN A 37 13.41 -9.89 26.49
N TRP A 38 14.17 -9.65 25.43
CA TRP A 38 14.72 -8.33 25.12
C TRP A 38 14.00 -7.63 23.99
N ARG A 39 13.91 -6.31 24.08
CA ARG A 39 13.50 -5.43 22.99
C ARG A 39 14.45 -4.25 22.85
N LEU A 40 15.09 -4.15 21.69
CA LEU A 40 15.94 -3.03 21.29
C LEU A 40 15.19 -2.12 20.34
N VAL A 41 15.11 -0.83 20.66
CA VAL A 41 14.35 0.20 19.90
C VAL A 41 15.17 1.49 19.76
N ASP A 42 14.55 2.57 19.34
CA ASP A 42 15.13 3.91 19.14
C ASP A 42 16.48 3.87 18.44
N LYS A 43 16.44 3.45 17.18
CA LYS A 43 17.64 3.32 16.33
C LYS A 43 18.67 2.28 16.81
N GLY A 44 18.24 1.39 17.69
CA GLY A 44 19.12 0.38 18.28
C GLY A 44 19.91 0.90 19.48
N GLU A 45 19.42 1.92 20.17
CA GLU A 45 20.10 2.57 21.30
C GLU A 45 19.44 2.26 22.64
N GLU A 46 18.11 1.99 22.71
CA GLU A 46 17.39 1.70 23.94
C GLU A 46 17.03 0.22 24.06
N LEU A 47 17.37 -0.40 25.21
CA LEU A 47 17.15 -1.82 25.50
C LEU A 47 16.21 -2.00 26.67
N TYR A 48 15.22 -2.86 26.53
CA TYR A 48 14.22 -3.17 27.56
C TYR A 48 14.09 -4.67 27.80
N ASP A 49 13.98 -5.06 29.09
CA ASP A 49 13.59 -6.41 29.52
C ASP A 49 12.05 -6.47 29.55
N ILE A 50 11.44 -6.99 28.51
CA ILE A 50 9.97 -6.98 28.35
C ILE A 50 9.25 -7.98 29.25
N GLU A 51 9.95 -8.94 29.86
CA GLU A 51 9.38 -9.81 30.89
C GLU A 51 9.20 -9.07 32.21
N LYS A 52 10.18 -8.27 32.62
CA LYS A 52 10.17 -7.55 33.91
C LYS A 52 9.60 -6.15 33.79
N ASP A 53 9.79 -5.52 32.64
CA ASP A 53 9.30 -4.16 32.35
C ASP A 53 8.52 -4.13 31.01
N PRO A 54 7.31 -4.71 30.93
CA PRO A 54 6.49 -4.68 29.71
C PRO A 54 6.09 -3.24 29.30
N GLY A 55 6.20 -2.29 30.22
CA GLY A 55 5.93 -0.87 29.97
C GLY A 55 7.11 -0.10 29.41
N GLN A 56 8.30 -0.73 29.25
CA GLN A 56 9.50 -0.11 28.68
C GLN A 56 9.84 1.23 29.36
N LYS A 57 9.92 1.23 30.68
CA LYS A 57 10.16 2.43 31.51
C LYS A 57 11.62 2.63 31.86
N GLN A 58 12.39 1.54 31.90
CA GLN A 58 13.79 1.55 32.32
C GLN A 58 14.68 1.08 31.17
N ASP A 59 15.45 2.01 30.59
CA ASP A 59 16.49 1.66 29.62
C ASP A 59 17.64 0.92 30.29
N LEU A 60 17.92 -0.29 29.82
CA LEU A 60 18.99 -1.18 30.29
C LEU A 60 20.20 -1.23 29.34
N ALA A 61 20.20 -0.50 28.23
CA ALA A 61 21.31 -0.49 27.27
C ALA A 61 22.66 -0.20 27.93
N PRO A 62 22.78 0.80 28.84
CA PRO A 62 24.09 1.08 29.49
C PRO A 62 24.61 -0.07 30.36
N SER A 63 23.73 -0.89 30.92
CA SER A 63 24.09 -2.01 31.80
C SER A 63 24.24 -3.36 31.08
N HIS A 64 23.78 -3.45 29.83
CA HIS A 64 23.78 -4.68 29.02
C HIS A 64 24.34 -4.45 27.60
N PRO A 65 25.54 -3.86 27.45
CA PRO A 65 26.08 -3.50 26.13
C PRO A 65 26.24 -4.71 25.21
N GLN A 66 26.57 -5.87 25.74
CA GLN A 66 26.74 -7.11 24.95
C GLN A 66 25.40 -7.57 24.31
N VAL A 67 24.27 -7.38 25.01
CA VAL A 67 22.96 -7.70 24.48
C VAL A 67 22.61 -6.72 23.35
N VAL A 68 22.93 -5.44 23.53
CA VAL A 68 22.74 -4.41 22.49
C VAL A 68 23.54 -4.78 21.23
N GLU A 69 24.83 -5.08 21.37
CA GLU A 69 25.69 -5.48 20.25
C GLU A 69 25.16 -6.71 19.51
N GLN A 70 24.71 -7.73 20.26
CA GLN A 70 24.14 -8.94 19.65
C GLN A 70 22.89 -8.63 18.84
N LEU A 71 21.94 -7.87 19.40
CA LEU A 71 20.69 -7.52 18.71
C LEU A 71 20.93 -6.58 17.52
N GLN A 72 21.91 -5.69 17.61
CA GLN A 72 22.35 -4.88 16.46
C GLN A 72 22.95 -5.73 15.34
N SER A 73 23.75 -6.73 15.69
CA SER A 73 24.32 -7.69 14.73
C SER A 73 23.22 -8.51 14.06
N ASP A 74 22.26 -9.01 14.83
CA ASP A 74 21.11 -9.75 14.31
C ASP A 74 20.27 -8.89 13.34
N TYR A 75 20.07 -7.62 13.69
CA TYR A 75 19.39 -6.66 12.81
C TYR A 75 20.14 -6.44 11.50
N GLN A 76 21.46 -6.27 11.56
CA GLN A 76 22.27 -6.08 10.36
C GLN A 76 22.21 -7.28 9.43
N ALA A 77 22.30 -8.50 9.97
CA ALA A 77 22.19 -9.73 9.20
C ALA A 77 20.80 -9.85 8.55
N TRP A 78 19.73 -9.55 9.30
CA TRP A 78 18.38 -9.51 8.77
C TRP A 78 18.24 -8.44 7.67
N TYR A 79 18.72 -7.23 7.91
CA TYR A 79 18.64 -6.12 6.95
C TYR A 79 19.32 -6.48 5.63
N GLN A 80 20.53 -7.03 5.68
CA GLN A 80 21.24 -7.50 4.47
C GLN A 80 20.46 -8.57 3.72
N SER A 81 19.80 -9.49 4.44
CA SER A 81 19.02 -10.56 3.82
C SER A 81 17.78 -10.06 3.06
N VAL A 82 17.25 -8.88 3.43
CA VAL A 82 16.03 -8.31 2.82
C VAL A 82 16.32 -7.09 1.95
N GLU A 83 17.53 -6.53 1.98
CA GLU A 83 17.90 -5.30 1.29
C GLU A 83 17.72 -5.39 -0.22
N GLU A 84 18.09 -6.51 -0.83
CA GLU A 84 17.89 -6.75 -2.27
C GLU A 84 16.40 -6.73 -2.65
N GLY A 85 15.53 -7.18 -1.75
CA GLY A 85 14.08 -7.14 -1.94
C GLY A 85 13.48 -5.74 -1.89
N PHE A 86 14.22 -4.72 -1.42
CA PHE A 86 13.77 -3.34 -1.40
C PHE A 86 14.00 -2.59 -2.73
N LEU A 87 14.88 -3.11 -3.58
CA LEU A 87 15.31 -2.44 -4.81
C LEU A 87 14.30 -2.56 -5.96
N PRO A 88 13.70 -3.72 -6.26
CA PRO A 88 12.65 -3.77 -7.27
C PRO A 88 11.36 -3.18 -6.72
N ILE A 89 10.77 -2.27 -7.48
CA ILE A 89 9.40 -1.84 -7.23
C ILE A 89 8.49 -3.04 -7.46
N ASN A 90 7.81 -3.50 -6.42
CA ASN A 90 6.81 -4.56 -6.56
C ASN A 90 5.64 -4.05 -7.39
N ARG A 91 5.45 -4.63 -8.57
CA ARG A 91 4.31 -4.34 -9.43
C ARG A 91 3.12 -5.20 -9.02
N ILE A 92 1.93 -4.61 -9.08
CA ILE A 92 0.70 -5.37 -8.83
C ILE A 92 0.39 -6.20 -10.06
N VAL A 93 0.30 -7.51 -9.89
CA VAL A 93 0.01 -8.44 -11.00
C VAL A 93 -1.47 -8.35 -11.37
N ILE A 94 -1.75 -8.20 -12.67
CA ILE A 94 -3.11 -8.18 -13.22
C ILE A 94 -3.28 -9.24 -14.28
N GLY A 95 -4.51 -9.73 -14.44
CA GLY A 95 -4.87 -10.73 -15.45
C GLY A 95 -4.36 -12.12 -15.13
N SER A 96 -4.05 -12.40 -13.87
CA SER A 96 -3.72 -13.73 -13.40
C SER A 96 -4.95 -14.62 -13.37
N PRO A 97 -4.86 -15.89 -13.83
CA PRO A 97 -5.94 -16.86 -13.63
C PRO A 97 -6.31 -17.09 -12.17
N LYS A 98 -5.38 -16.80 -11.23
CA LYS A 98 -5.58 -16.95 -9.79
C LYS A 98 -6.38 -15.81 -9.17
N GLU A 99 -6.35 -14.63 -9.80
CA GLU A 99 -7.05 -13.43 -9.34
C GLU A 99 -7.51 -12.59 -10.54
N ASN A 100 -8.75 -12.81 -10.95
CA ASN A 100 -9.39 -12.05 -12.02
C ASN A 100 -10.88 -11.88 -11.70
N PRO A 101 -11.38 -10.67 -11.40
CA PRO A 101 -10.70 -9.38 -11.53
C PRO A 101 -9.70 -9.07 -10.39
N THR A 102 -8.67 -8.31 -10.70
CA THR A 102 -7.78 -7.68 -9.72
C THR A 102 -8.38 -6.33 -9.30
N ARG A 103 -8.34 -6.04 -8.00
CA ARG A 103 -8.84 -4.76 -7.44
C ARG A 103 -7.71 -3.98 -6.81
N ILE A 104 -7.52 -2.76 -7.27
CA ILE A 104 -6.52 -1.82 -6.77
C ILE A 104 -7.19 -0.58 -6.21
N THR A 105 -6.50 0.12 -5.34
CA THR A 105 -7.03 1.29 -4.65
C THR A 105 -6.10 2.50 -4.78
N CYS A 106 -6.61 3.68 -4.51
CA CYS A 106 -5.80 4.90 -4.47
C CYS A 106 -4.73 4.90 -3.35
N MET A 107 -4.72 3.88 -2.48
CA MET A 107 -3.66 3.69 -1.48
C MET A 107 -2.38 3.12 -2.09
N ASP A 108 -2.48 2.47 -3.24
CA ASP A 108 -1.39 1.77 -3.91
C ASP A 108 -0.69 2.63 -4.99
N VAL A 109 -1.05 3.92 -5.08
CA VAL A 109 -0.47 4.82 -6.10
C VAL A 109 0.90 5.35 -5.70
N TYR A 110 1.79 5.41 -6.68
CA TYR A 110 3.04 6.17 -6.60
C TYR A 110 2.78 7.61 -7.04
N PRO A 111 3.32 8.62 -6.34
CA PRO A 111 3.17 10.02 -6.74
C PRO A 111 3.72 10.25 -8.16
N VAL A 112 2.99 11.01 -8.97
CA VAL A 112 3.50 11.50 -10.25
C VAL A 112 4.43 12.69 -9.98
N GLU A 113 5.57 12.74 -10.67
CA GLU A 113 6.53 13.82 -10.56
C GLU A 113 5.87 15.16 -10.94
N GLY A 114 6.09 16.18 -10.12
CA GLY A 114 5.47 17.50 -10.32
C GLY A 114 3.99 17.61 -9.92
N ALA A 115 3.33 16.52 -9.52
CA ALA A 115 2.00 16.60 -8.95
C ALA A 115 2.05 17.36 -7.62
N LYS A 116 1.11 18.31 -7.43
CA LYS A 116 0.96 18.94 -6.11
C LYS A 116 0.74 17.83 -5.08
N PRO A 117 1.50 17.81 -3.97
CA PRO A 117 1.29 16.82 -2.94
C PRO A 117 -0.14 16.96 -2.42
N GLY A 118 -0.99 16.01 -2.83
CA GLY A 118 -2.34 15.90 -2.30
C GLY A 118 -2.32 15.43 -0.85
N LYS A 119 -3.47 15.43 -0.20
CA LYS A 119 -3.60 14.78 1.10
C LYS A 119 -3.50 13.27 0.87
N ILE A 120 -2.61 12.61 1.62
CA ILE A 120 -2.44 11.16 1.54
C ILE A 120 -3.80 10.46 1.72
N VAL A 121 -4.08 9.51 0.84
CA VAL A 121 -5.28 8.65 0.91
C VAL A 121 -4.80 7.22 1.20
N TRP A 122 -4.82 6.82 2.43
CA TRP A 122 -4.33 5.51 2.90
C TRP A 122 -5.31 4.77 3.81
N ASN A 123 -6.51 5.28 3.97
CA ASN A 123 -7.58 4.61 4.69
C ASN A 123 -8.95 5.12 4.26
N GLN A 124 -9.99 4.38 4.66
CA GLN A 124 -11.36 4.71 4.30
C GLN A 124 -11.83 6.09 4.80
N SER A 125 -11.33 6.57 5.94
CA SER A 125 -11.73 7.90 6.43
C SER A 125 -11.26 9.03 5.52
N HIS A 126 -10.14 8.86 4.82
CA HIS A 126 -9.65 9.81 3.84
C HIS A 126 -10.51 9.82 2.56
N VAL A 127 -11.02 8.65 2.16
CA VAL A 127 -11.99 8.54 1.05
C VAL A 127 -13.30 9.25 1.41
N LEU A 128 -13.80 9.04 2.63
CA LEU A 128 -15.00 9.73 3.14
C LEU A 128 -14.82 11.26 3.18
N LYS A 129 -13.65 11.74 3.61
CA LYS A 129 -13.29 13.17 3.60
C LYS A 129 -13.06 13.71 2.18
N GLY A 130 -13.04 12.84 1.17
CA GLY A 130 -12.76 13.24 -0.21
C GLY A 130 -11.35 13.80 -0.40
N ASN A 131 -10.37 13.28 0.35
CA ASN A 131 -8.97 13.64 0.13
C ASN A 131 -8.59 13.29 -1.31
N ARG A 132 -7.84 14.16 -1.97
CA ARG A 132 -7.37 13.95 -3.33
C ARG A 132 -5.90 13.56 -3.33
N ASN A 133 -5.57 12.61 -4.17
CA ASN A 133 -4.19 12.31 -4.54
C ASN A 133 -4.12 12.18 -6.07
N HIS A 134 -2.93 12.34 -6.61
CA HIS A 134 -2.65 12.09 -8.01
C HIS A 134 -1.40 11.22 -8.09
N GLY A 135 -1.55 10.05 -8.65
CA GLY A 135 -0.47 9.09 -8.76
C GLY A 135 -0.77 8.03 -9.80
N LYS A 136 0.21 7.18 -10.04
CA LYS A 136 0.14 6.07 -10.97
C LYS A 136 0.29 4.74 -10.25
N TRP A 137 -0.36 3.71 -10.74
CA TRP A 137 -0.11 2.33 -10.34
C TRP A 137 0.96 1.73 -11.24
N LEU A 138 1.85 0.96 -10.63
CA LEU A 138 2.85 0.17 -11.34
C LEU A 138 2.36 -1.27 -11.36
N LEU A 139 1.97 -1.73 -12.55
CA LEU A 139 1.32 -3.02 -12.76
C LEU A 139 2.23 -3.96 -13.54
N GLU A 140 1.98 -5.26 -13.41
CA GLU A 140 2.55 -6.32 -14.22
C GLU A 140 1.43 -7.11 -14.87
N VAL A 141 1.35 -7.10 -16.19
CA VAL A 141 0.37 -7.86 -16.97
C VAL A 141 0.87 -9.30 -17.11
N GLU A 142 0.22 -10.26 -16.42
CA GLU A 142 0.63 -11.68 -16.46
C GLU A 142 0.31 -12.33 -17.80
N GLU A 143 -0.85 -12.01 -18.38
CA GLU A 143 -1.26 -12.55 -19.67
C GLU A 143 -1.77 -11.45 -20.61
N SER A 144 -1.29 -11.45 -21.86
CA SER A 144 -1.82 -10.56 -22.90
C SER A 144 -3.31 -10.79 -23.15
N GLY A 145 -4.03 -9.76 -23.54
CA GLY A 145 -5.46 -9.88 -23.83
C GLY A 145 -6.24 -8.57 -23.81
N ASN A 146 -7.56 -8.68 -23.82
CA ASN A 146 -8.46 -7.55 -23.69
C ASN A 146 -8.80 -7.36 -22.21
N TYR A 147 -8.69 -6.13 -21.75
CA TYR A 147 -8.92 -5.76 -20.36
C TYR A 147 -10.03 -4.70 -20.26
N GLU A 148 -10.81 -4.81 -19.20
CA GLU A 148 -11.78 -3.81 -18.78
C GLU A 148 -11.27 -3.19 -17.47
N PHE A 149 -11.32 -1.85 -17.41
CA PHE A 149 -10.98 -1.05 -16.23
C PHE A 149 -12.24 -0.33 -15.77
N ALA A 150 -12.69 -0.63 -14.55
CA ALA A 150 -13.88 0.01 -13.97
C ALA A 150 -13.44 0.94 -12.84
N LEU A 151 -13.53 2.24 -13.08
CA LEU A 151 -13.14 3.30 -12.14
C LEU A 151 -14.36 3.68 -11.30
N SER A 152 -14.18 3.75 -9.99
CA SER A 152 -15.25 4.16 -9.07
C SER A 152 -14.71 5.03 -7.91
N ARG A 153 -15.65 5.77 -7.32
CA ARG A 153 -15.41 6.53 -6.10
C ARG A 153 -15.53 5.65 -4.86
N TRP A 154 -16.47 4.73 -4.87
CA TRP A 154 -16.85 3.91 -3.74
C TRP A 154 -16.50 2.44 -3.99
N PRO A 155 -16.25 1.66 -2.96
CA PRO A 155 -16.03 0.24 -3.13
C PRO A 155 -17.29 -0.41 -3.70
N ARG A 156 -17.12 -1.44 -4.53
CA ARG A 156 -18.22 -2.13 -5.22
C ARG A 156 -19.32 -2.60 -4.27
N GLU A 157 -18.91 -3.06 -3.09
CA GLU A 157 -19.79 -3.61 -2.06
C GLU A 157 -20.76 -2.58 -1.49
N SER A 158 -20.43 -1.28 -1.60
CA SER A 158 -21.34 -0.21 -1.17
C SER A 158 -22.57 -0.05 -2.08
N GLY A 159 -22.46 -0.44 -3.33
CA GLY A 159 -23.49 -0.25 -4.34
C GLY A 159 -23.77 1.21 -4.72
N LEU A 160 -23.02 2.18 -4.18
CA LEU A 160 -23.24 3.61 -4.36
C LEU A 160 -22.79 4.11 -5.72
N SER A 161 -23.51 5.07 -6.27
CA SER A 161 -23.18 5.81 -7.48
C SER A 161 -22.23 6.98 -7.19
N PHE A 162 -21.75 7.67 -8.24
CA PHE A 162 -20.90 8.85 -8.08
C PHE A 162 -21.59 10.01 -7.35
N SER A 163 -22.90 10.14 -7.47
CA SER A 163 -23.69 11.21 -6.81
C SER A 163 -24.09 10.87 -5.38
N GLU A 164 -24.03 9.60 -4.99
CA GLU A 164 -24.37 9.16 -3.66
C GLU A 164 -23.16 9.25 -2.73
N SER A 165 -23.43 9.36 -1.44
CA SER A 165 -22.37 9.43 -0.41
C SER A 165 -22.86 8.78 0.87
N PRO A 166 -22.05 7.96 1.52
CA PRO A 166 -22.34 7.48 2.86
C PRO A 166 -22.53 8.64 3.84
N HIS A 167 -23.22 8.38 4.95
CA HIS A 167 -23.38 9.35 6.00
C HIS A 167 -22.01 9.93 6.45
N LYS A 168 -21.93 11.25 6.60
CA LYS A 168 -20.71 12.02 6.93
C LYS A 168 -19.63 12.07 5.83
N ALA A 169 -19.86 11.50 4.66
CA ALA A 169 -18.91 11.65 3.57
C ALA A 169 -19.04 12.98 2.86
N GLN A 170 -17.91 13.55 2.45
CA GLN A 170 -17.92 14.78 1.65
C GLN A 170 -18.51 14.48 0.27
N LYS A 171 -19.49 15.27 -0.15
CA LYS A 171 -20.05 15.18 -1.50
C LYS A 171 -19.01 15.65 -2.53
N ARG A 172 -18.93 14.95 -3.65
CA ARG A 172 -18.09 15.27 -4.80
C ARG A 172 -18.92 15.12 -6.08
N SER A 173 -18.64 15.93 -7.07
CA SER A 173 -19.31 15.87 -8.37
C SER A 173 -18.26 15.74 -9.47
N TYR A 174 -18.14 14.55 -10.01
CA TYR A 174 -17.23 14.26 -11.12
C TYR A 174 -17.94 14.47 -12.45
N SER A 175 -17.23 15.01 -13.42
CA SER A 175 -17.74 15.27 -14.78
C SER A 175 -17.02 14.46 -15.84
N GLU A 176 -15.77 14.12 -15.61
CA GLU A 176 -14.93 13.36 -16.55
C GLU A 176 -14.10 12.32 -15.81
N ALA A 177 -13.90 11.18 -16.44
CA ALA A 177 -12.92 10.17 -16.05
C ALA A 177 -11.88 10.00 -17.16
N GLN A 178 -10.63 9.80 -16.78
CA GLN A 178 -9.54 9.54 -17.70
C GLN A 178 -8.82 8.26 -17.30
N LEU A 179 -8.42 7.48 -18.32
CA LEU A 179 -7.52 6.35 -18.19
C LEU A 179 -6.29 6.60 -19.05
N ILE A 180 -5.11 6.54 -18.47
CA ILE A 180 -3.84 6.70 -19.17
C ILE A 180 -3.05 5.41 -18.96
N ILE A 181 -2.75 4.73 -20.05
CA ILE A 181 -1.98 3.49 -20.08
C ILE A 181 -0.72 3.74 -20.90
N ASP A 182 0.46 3.68 -20.25
CA ASP A 182 1.77 3.96 -20.88
C ASP A 182 1.74 5.26 -21.72
N GLY A 183 1.08 6.31 -21.19
CA GLY A 183 0.95 7.61 -21.84
C GLY A 183 -0.22 7.71 -22.84
N ILE A 184 -0.92 6.64 -23.16
CA ILE A 184 -2.08 6.66 -24.07
C ILE A 184 -3.33 7.04 -23.30
N LEU A 185 -3.94 8.17 -23.63
CA LEU A 185 -5.08 8.76 -22.95
C LEU A 185 -6.41 8.34 -23.57
N GLN A 186 -7.32 7.87 -22.73
CA GLN A 186 -8.75 7.71 -23.01
C GLN A 186 -9.57 8.60 -22.06
N LYS A 187 -10.70 9.15 -22.54
CA LYS A 187 -11.58 10.02 -21.75
C LYS A 187 -13.04 9.57 -21.91
N GLN A 188 -13.79 9.69 -20.81
CA GLN A 188 -15.24 9.48 -20.82
C GLN A 188 -15.92 10.45 -19.84
N SER A 189 -17.16 10.85 -20.17
CA SER A 189 -18.00 11.61 -19.25
C SER A 189 -18.46 10.72 -18.10
N VAL A 190 -18.53 11.28 -16.90
CA VAL A 190 -19.09 10.62 -15.73
C VAL A 190 -20.58 10.94 -15.63
N ASN A 191 -21.44 9.90 -15.72
CA ASN A 191 -22.83 10.05 -15.35
C ASN A 191 -22.95 9.94 -13.82
N PRO A 192 -23.51 10.95 -13.11
CA PRO A 192 -23.62 10.94 -11.65
C PRO A 192 -24.38 9.73 -11.07
N ARG A 193 -25.28 9.13 -11.85
CA ARG A 193 -26.06 7.94 -11.43
C ARG A 193 -25.32 6.61 -11.60
N ASP A 194 -24.22 6.61 -12.37
CA ASP A 194 -23.42 5.42 -12.55
C ASP A 194 -22.59 5.11 -11.31
N LYS A 195 -22.34 3.85 -11.08
CA LYS A 195 -21.48 3.38 -9.98
C LYS A 195 -20.00 3.40 -10.36
N GLN A 196 -19.72 3.31 -11.66
CA GLN A 196 -18.38 3.23 -12.23
C GLN A 196 -18.35 3.70 -13.69
N VAL A 197 -17.18 4.15 -14.14
CA VAL A 197 -16.87 4.40 -15.55
C VAL A 197 -15.98 3.29 -16.06
N ARG A 198 -16.25 2.76 -17.26
CA ARG A 198 -15.53 1.62 -17.81
C ARG A 198 -14.72 2.01 -19.03
N PHE A 199 -13.49 1.54 -19.06
CA PHE A 199 -12.56 1.66 -20.19
C PHE A 199 -12.11 0.29 -20.65
N PHE A 200 -11.66 0.20 -21.89
CA PHE A 200 -11.21 -1.04 -22.49
C PHE A 200 -9.86 -0.83 -23.17
N ALA A 201 -8.94 -1.78 -22.99
CA ALA A 201 -7.65 -1.76 -23.64
C ALA A 201 -7.19 -3.17 -23.95
N LYS A 202 -6.43 -3.32 -25.05
CA LYS A 202 -5.68 -4.54 -25.34
C LYS A 202 -4.28 -4.38 -24.76
N LEU A 203 -3.88 -5.27 -23.87
CA LEU A 203 -2.58 -5.22 -23.21
C LEU A 203 -1.69 -6.37 -23.66
N ALA A 204 -0.40 -6.08 -23.76
CA ALA A 204 0.65 -7.08 -23.88
C ALA A 204 1.10 -7.54 -22.48
N LYS A 205 1.68 -8.73 -22.37
CA LYS A 205 2.35 -9.20 -21.16
C LYS A 205 3.56 -8.32 -20.83
N GLY A 206 3.74 -8.00 -19.55
CA GLY A 206 4.88 -7.23 -19.07
C GLY A 206 4.49 -6.04 -18.19
N PRO A 207 5.45 -5.17 -17.88
CA PRO A 207 5.23 -4.00 -17.04
C PRO A 207 4.28 -2.99 -17.69
N LEU A 208 3.51 -2.30 -16.85
CA LEU A 208 2.52 -1.31 -17.27
C LEU A 208 2.47 -0.17 -16.26
N GLU A 209 2.36 1.07 -16.73
CA GLU A 209 2.01 2.23 -15.90
C GLU A 209 0.57 2.66 -16.17
N LEU A 210 -0.20 2.81 -15.11
CA LEU A 210 -1.61 3.18 -15.17
C LEU A 210 -1.88 4.44 -14.36
N GLU A 211 -2.52 5.44 -14.98
CA GLU A 211 -3.21 6.50 -14.26
C GLU A 211 -4.71 6.37 -14.53
N ALA A 212 -5.52 6.42 -13.49
CA ALA A 212 -6.97 6.40 -13.57
C ALA A 212 -7.49 7.59 -12.77
N LEU A 213 -8.04 8.58 -13.44
CA LEU A 213 -8.30 9.90 -12.88
C LEU A 213 -9.80 10.24 -12.94
N LEU A 214 -10.27 10.95 -11.91
CA LEU A 214 -11.60 11.53 -11.82
C LEU A 214 -11.47 13.05 -11.71
N PHE A 215 -12.13 13.78 -12.62
CA PHE A 215 -12.13 15.23 -12.70
C PHE A 215 -13.44 15.79 -12.19
N GLU A 216 -13.37 16.78 -11.32
CA GLU A 216 -14.53 17.58 -10.91
C GLU A 216 -14.78 18.72 -11.90
N LYS A 217 -15.99 19.27 -11.92
CA LYS A 217 -16.32 20.46 -12.74
C LYS A 217 -15.44 21.68 -12.45
N SER A 218 -14.86 21.75 -11.25
CA SER A 218 -13.89 22.75 -10.82
C SER A 218 -12.49 22.56 -11.39
N SER A 219 -12.27 21.61 -12.28
CA SER A 219 -10.97 21.18 -12.82
C SER A 219 -10.03 20.55 -11.79
N GLU A 220 -10.53 20.24 -10.61
CA GLU A 220 -9.77 19.49 -9.63
C GLU A 220 -9.76 18.00 -9.97
N VAL A 221 -8.61 17.35 -9.76
CA VAL A 221 -8.36 15.96 -10.14
C VAL A 221 -7.96 15.12 -8.94
N THR A 222 -8.36 13.86 -8.97
CA THR A 222 -7.87 12.83 -8.07
C THR A 222 -7.73 11.51 -8.83
N SER A 223 -6.80 10.65 -8.40
CA SER A 223 -6.85 9.25 -8.80
C SER A 223 -8.18 8.65 -8.38
N ALA A 224 -8.73 7.75 -9.19
CA ALA A 224 -9.91 6.97 -8.80
C ALA A 224 -9.63 6.25 -7.48
N TYR A 225 -10.60 6.25 -6.57
CA TYR A 225 -10.37 5.63 -5.26
C TYR A 225 -10.32 4.10 -5.35
N TYR A 226 -11.02 3.54 -6.32
CA TYR A 226 -11.04 2.10 -6.60
C TYR A 226 -11.01 1.87 -8.10
N VAL A 227 -10.22 0.90 -8.53
CA VAL A 227 -10.17 0.41 -9.91
C VAL A 227 -10.27 -1.11 -9.90
N GLU A 228 -11.29 -1.65 -10.57
CA GLU A 228 -11.41 -3.08 -10.83
C GLU A 228 -10.89 -3.36 -12.24
N ILE A 229 -9.96 -4.28 -12.38
CA ILE A 229 -9.31 -4.64 -13.64
C ILE A 229 -9.65 -6.08 -13.97
N LEU A 230 -10.40 -6.28 -15.05
CA LEU A 230 -10.88 -7.58 -15.48
C LEU A 230 -10.27 -7.94 -16.85
N LYS A 231 -9.48 -9.02 -16.89
CA LYS A 231 -9.12 -9.64 -18.17
C LYS A 231 -10.35 -10.36 -18.74
N LYS A 232 -10.75 -9.98 -19.94
CA LYS A 232 -11.83 -10.64 -20.67
C LYS A 232 -11.37 -12.00 -21.22
N ARG A 233 -12.28 -12.92 -21.28
CA ARG A 233 -12.08 -14.24 -21.92
C ARG A 233 -12.10 -14.12 -23.43
#